data_40b7dd24e0f5d2c0d568c0e431447b8d
#
_entry.id   40b7dd24e0f5d2c0d568c0e431447b8d
#
_cell.length_a   1.000
_cell.length_b   1.000
_cell.length_c   1.000
_cell.angle_alpha   90.00
_cell.angle_beta   90.00
_cell.angle_gamma   90.00
#
_symmetry.space_group_name_H-M   'P 1'
#
loop_
_entity.id
_entity.type
_entity.pdbx_description
1 polymer ?
#
loop_
_entity_poly.entity_id
_entity_poly.type
_entity_poly.pdbx_seq_one_letter_code
_entity_poly.pdbx_strand_id
1 'polypeptide(L)'
;YKRQPLPFARLWGDADIASHTLSTEAIHRHGSLAAVELWHGGAAVMNRTSRLPPLSPSGISWAATHVGFMGQLRPKKMTGADIDEVLHWQRLATRRALDAGFDILYVYAGMGYLGYEFLLPEYNHRDDGYGGALENRVRFVREMLEVTRDEAGSRAAVALRISLEELRGKTSDHYESEAHGVVSLLSDVPDLWDVKMDSSPTDCGASRFRPEGAHEPIINCVKQ
;
A
#
# COMPACT_ATOMS: atom_id res chain seq x y z
N TYR A 1 -9.79 -3.81 -11.03
CA TYR A 1 -8.78 -3.42 -12.04
C TYR A 1 -9.27 -2.19 -12.77
N LYS A 2 -8.44 -1.15 -12.80
CA LYS A 2 -8.62 0.01 -13.67
C LYS A 2 -8.78 -0.45 -15.12
N ARG A 3 -9.51 0.31 -15.94
CA ARG A 3 -9.28 0.37 -17.38
C ARG A 3 -7.85 0.89 -17.62
N GLN A 4 -6.86 0.10 -17.28
CA GLN A 4 -5.50 0.40 -17.73
C GLN A 4 -5.28 -0.33 -19.03
N PRO A 5 -4.59 0.28 -19.99
CA PRO A 5 -4.27 -0.35 -21.26
C PRO A 5 -3.35 -1.56 -21.08
N LEU A 6 -2.66 -1.65 -19.94
CA LEU A 6 -1.79 -2.78 -19.60
C LEU A 6 -2.36 -3.56 -18.42
N PRO A 7 -2.44 -4.90 -18.50
CA PRO A 7 -2.78 -5.72 -17.35
C PRO A 7 -1.64 -5.63 -16.31
N PHE A 8 -2.00 -5.43 -15.04
CA PHE A 8 -1.04 -5.62 -13.95
C PHE A 8 -0.66 -7.10 -13.86
N ALA A 9 0.57 -7.36 -13.48
CA ALA A 9 1.02 -8.67 -13.09
C ALA A 9 0.18 -9.17 -11.90
N ARG A 10 -0.20 -10.43 -11.92
CA ARG A 10 -1.06 -11.05 -10.91
C ARG A 10 -0.25 -12.03 -10.08
N LEU A 11 -0.62 -12.16 -8.81
CA LEU A 11 -0.18 -13.23 -7.91
C LEU A 11 -1.40 -13.84 -7.20
N TRP A 12 -2.48 -14.07 -7.95
CA TRP A 12 -3.75 -14.55 -7.40
C TRP A 12 -3.79 -16.05 -7.20
N GLY A 13 -3.05 -16.78 -8.01
CA GLY A 13 -3.00 -18.23 -7.96
C GLY A 13 -1.61 -18.74 -8.28
N ASP A 14 -1.38 -20.02 -8.00
CA ASP A 14 -0.06 -20.64 -8.17
C ASP A 14 0.37 -20.70 -9.65
N ALA A 15 -0.60 -20.67 -10.58
CA ALA A 15 -0.32 -20.55 -12.01
C ALA A 15 0.41 -19.25 -12.41
N ASP A 16 0.33 -18.21 -11.56
CA ASP A 16 1.02 -16.95 -11.79
C ASP A 16 2.52 -17.02 -11.45
N ILE A 17 2.96 -17.99 -10.62
CA ILE A 17 4.34 -18.14 -10.13
C ILE A 17 5.32 -18.26 -11.30
N ALA A 18 5.06 -19.15 -12.25
CA ALA A 18 6.00 -19.44 -13.32
C ALA A 18 6.42 -18.20 -14.15
N SER A 19 5.48 -17.29 -14.40
CA SER A 19 5.77 -16.05 -15.14
C SER A 19 6.64 -15.08 -14.34
N HIS A 20 6.45 -15.04 -13.03
CA HIS A 20 7.27 -14.21 -12.13
C HIS A 20 8.67 -14.80 -11.95
N THR A 21 8.79 -16.14 -11.86
CA THR A 21 10.08 -16.82 -11.79
C THR A 21 10.97 -16.48 -12.98
N LEU A 22 10.43 -16.42 -14.19
CA LEU A 22 11.19 -15.98 -15.36
C LEU A 22 11.78 -14.57 -15.19
N SER A 23 11.03 -13.68 -14.53
CA SER A 23 11.47 -12.30 -14.28
C SER A 23 12.55 -12.24 -13.20
N THR A 24 12.35 -12.94 -12.08
CA THR A 24 13.33 -12.98 -10.97
C THR A 24 14.64 -13.61 -11.39
N GLU A 25 14.58 -14.74 -12.11
CA GLU A 25 15.77 -15.40 -12.67
C GLU A 25 16.52 -14.48 -13.64
N ALA A 26 15.80 -13.71 -14.47
CA ALA A 26 16.43 -12.76 -15.37
C ALA A 26 17.17 -11.66 -14.63
N ILE A 27 16.59 -11.14 -13.53
CA ILE A 27 17.19 -10.13 -12.66
C ILE A 27 18.42 -10.70 -11.94
N HIS A 28 18.29 -11.90 -11.36
CA HIS A 28 19.36 -12.56 -10.61
C HIS A 28 20.58 -12.89 -11.46
N ARG A 29 20.40 -13.21 -12.75
CA ARG A 29 21.53 -13.42 -13.68
C ARG A 29 22.45 -12.20 -13.80
N HIS A 30 21.97 -11.01 -13.43
CA HIS A 30 22.76 -9.77 -13.42
C HIS A 30 23.24 -9.39 -12.01
N GLY A 31 23.08 -10.26 -11.01
CA GLY A 31 23.51 -10.02 -9.63
C GLY A 31 22.64 -9.00 -8.88
N SER A 32 21.45 -8.69 -9.36
CA SER A 32 20.52 -7.74 -8.74
C SER A 32 19.44 -8.46 -7.94
N LEU A 33 18.95 -7.81 -6.88
CA LEU A 33 17.79 -8.28 -6.12
C LEU A 33 16.49 -7.98 -6.86
N ALA A 34 15.52 -8.89 -6.75
CA ALA A 34 14.19 -8.74 -7.31
C ALA A 34 13.18 -8.33 -6.23
N ALA A 35 12.41 -7.27 -6.48
CA ALA A 35 11.39 -6.79 -5.58
C ALA A 35 9.99 -6.86 -6.20
N VAL A 36 8.96 -7.06 -5.37
CA VAL A 36 7.57 -7.01 -5.81
C VAL A 36 6.71 -6.19 -4.85
N GLU A 37 5.82 -5.37 -5.40
CA GLU A 37 4.78 -4.67 -4.64
C GLU A 37 3.51 -5.52 -4.55
N LEU A 38 3.15 -5.90 -3.32
CA LEU A 38 1.89 -6.53 -3.01
C LEU A 38 0.90 -5.45 -2.58
N TRP A 39 -0.18 -5.26 -3.34
CA TRP A 39 -1.10 -4.17 -3.10
C TRP A 39 -2.56 -4.52 -3.36
N HIS A 40 -3.45 -3.89 -2.61
CA HIS A 40 -4.90 -3.95 -2.81
C HIS A 40 -5.42 -2.56 -3.17
N GLY A 41 -6.09 -2.46 -4.31
CA GLY A 41 -6.50 -1.18 -4.89
C GLY A 41 -7.56 -0.40 -4.11
N GLY A 42 -8.14 -0.97 -3.05
CA GLY A 42 -9.17 -0.28 -2.26
C GLY A 42 -10.32 0.21 -3.13
N ALA A 43 -10.92 1.32 -2.74
CA ALA A 43 -11.96 1.98 -3.50
C ALA A 43 -11.50 2.56 -4.85
N ALA A 44 -10.18 2.73 -5.04
CA ALA A 44 -9.62 3.29 -6.26
C ALA A 44 -9.66 2.33 -7.46
N VAL A 45 -9.89 1.04 -7.24
CA VAL A 45 -9.76 0.02 -8.29
C VAL A 45 -10.94 -0.93 -8.33
N MET A 46 -11.52 -1.08 -9.51
CA MET A 46 -12.56 -2.07 -9.78
C MET A 46 -11.96 -3.36 -10.32
N ASN A 47 -12.33 -4.49 -9.74
CA ASN A 47 -11.97 -5.79 -10.28
C ASN A 47 -12.87 -6.17 -11.45
N ARG A 48 -12.33 -6.17 -12.67
CA ARG A 48 -13.07 -6.49 -13.89
C ARG A 48 -13.43 -7.98 -14.01
N THR A 49 -12.72 -8.83 -13.30
CA THR A 49 -12.96 -10.28 -13.32
C THR A 49 -14.10 -10.66 -12.37
N SER A 50 -14.01 -10.25 -11.10
CA SER A 50 -15.05 -10.55 -10.12
C SER A 50 -16.30 -9.69 -10.28
N ARG A 51 -16.15 -8.46 -10.80
CA ARG A 51 -17.21 -7.43 -10.90
C ARG A 51 -17.85 -7.07 -9.56
N LEU A 52 -17.21 -7.44 -8.46
CA LEU A 52 -17.66 -7.08 -7.12
C LEU A 52 -17.37 -5.60 -6.84
N PRO A 53 -18.15 -4.96 -5.96
CA PRO A 53 -17.85 -3.62 -5.49
C PRO A 53 -16.43 -3.56 -4.90
N PRO A 54 -15.69 -2.48 -5.11
CA PRO A 54 -14.41 -2.29 -4.44
C PRO A 54 -14.60 -2.22 -2.92
N LEU A 55 -13.58 -2.57 -2.18
CA LEU A 55 -13.58 -2.52 -0.71
C LEU A 55 -12.98 -1.18 -0.24
N SER A 56 -13.53 -0.63 0.84
CA SER A 56 -12.92 0.51 1.54
C SER A 56 -13.23 0.44 3.04
N PRO A 57 -12.47 1.14 3.90
CA PRO A 57 -12.71 1.13 5.33
C PRO A 57 -14.15 1.50 5.71
N SER A 58 -14.73 2.49 5.03
CA SER A 58 -16.00 3.11 5.43
C SER A 58 -17.06 3.23 4.31
N GLY A 59 -16.82 2.60 3.15
CA GLY A 59 -17.71 2.74 1.99
C GLY A 59 -17.58 4.11 1.29
N ILE A 60 -16.48 4.81 1.54
CA ILE A 60 -16.13 6.10 0.94
C ILE A 60 -14.99 5.86 -0.06
N SER A 61 -15.01 6.56 -1.19
CA SER A 61 -13.99 6.45 -2.22
C SER A 61 -13.13 7.71 -2.26
N TRP A 62 -11.84 7.56 -2.01
CA TRP A 62 -10.84 8.57 -2.29
C TRP A 62 -10.83 8.95 -3.78
N ALA A 63 -10.94 7.98 -4.66
CA ALA A 63 -10.96 8.19 -6.10
C ALA A 63 -12.16 9.03 -6.58
N ALA A 64 -13.28 9.02 -5.88
CA ALA A 64 -14.43 9.83 -6.21
C ALA A 64 -14.18 11.33 -5.98
N THR A 65 -13.29 11.66 -5.05
CA THR A 65 -12.98 13.05 -4.68
C THR A 65 -11.80 13.63 -5.45
N HIS A 66 -10.84 12.79 -5.89
CA HIS A 66 -9.57 13.26 -6.45
C HIS A 66 -9.35 12.90 -7.93
N VAL A 67 -9.97 11.84 -8.39
CA VAL A 67 -9.81 11.39 -9.78
C VAL A 67 -11.20 11.16 -10.37
N GLY A 68 -11.81 12.16 -10.95
CA GLY A 68 -13.11 12.08 -11.62
C GLY A 68 -13.25 11.01 -12.70
N PHE A 69 -12.33 10.06 -12.71
CA PHE A 69 -12.10 9.07 -13.75
C PHE A 69 -12.75 7.71 -13.48
N MET A 70 -13.08 7.39 -12.23
CA MET A 70 -13.56 6.05 -11.84
C MET A 70 -14.92 6.10 -11.14
N GLY A 71 -15.66 7.14 -11.47
CA GLY A 71 -16.96 7.39 -10.93
C GLY A 71 -17.78 6.14 -10.77
N GLN A 72 -18.42 6.06 -9.62
CA GLN A 72 -19.79 5.61 -9.52
C GLN A 72 -20.07 4.20 -9.00
N LEU A 73 -19.11 3.34 -8.74
CA LEU A 73 -19.43 2.22 -7.87
C LEU A 73 -19.15 2.62 -6.43
N ARG A 74 -20.22 2.69 -5.65
CA ARG A 74 -20.08 2.88 -4.21
C ARG A 74 -19.31 1.71 -3.62
N PRO A 75 -18.15 1.93 -2.99
CA PRO A 75 -17.41 0.84 -2.41
C PRO A 75 -18.18 0.22 -1.25
N LYS A 76 -17.95 -1.06 -1.02
CA LYS A 76 -18.47 -1.78 0.14
C LYS A 76 -17.68 -1.35 1.38
N LYS A 77 -18.35 -0.95 2.47
CA LYS A 77 -17.71 -0.81 3.79
C LYS A 77 -17.24 -2.19 4.23
N MET A 78 -15.97 -2.30 4.58
CA MET A 78 -15.38 -3.55 5.06
C MET A 78 -15.90 -3.94 6.43
N THR A 79 -16.25 -5.20 6.58
CA THR A 79 -16.48 -5.87 7.86
C THR A 79 -15.14 -6.38 8.43
N GLY A 80 -15.11 -6.85 9.68
CA GLY A 80 -13.95 -7.56 10.23
C GLY A 80 -13.56 -8.77 9.38
N ALA A 81 -14.53 -9.55 8.93
CA ALA A 81 -14.28 -10.70 8.06
C ALA A 81 -13.67 -10.31 6.69
N ASP A 82 -14.03 -9.15 6.14
CA ASP A 82 -13.37 -8.65 4.91
C ASP A 82 -11.91 -8.26 5.18
N ILE A 83 -11.61 -7.74 6.37
CA ILE A 83 -10.22 -7.43 6.78
C ILE A 83 -9.42 -8.73 6.90
N ASP A 84 -9.94 -9.72 7.63
CA ASP A 84 -9.31 -11.02 7.79
C ASP A 84 -9.04 -11.70 6.44
N GLU A 85 -9.99 -11.57 5.49
CA GLU A 85 -9.84 -12.12 4.15
C GLU A 85 -8.73 -11.41 3.36
N VAL A 86 -8.62 -10.08 3.45
CA VAL A 86 -7.53 -9.32 2.80
C VAL A 86 -6.17 -9.69 3.39
N LEU A 87 -6.07 -9.86 4.71
CA LEU A 87 -4.86 -10.32 5.38
C LEU A 87 -4.49 -11.76 4.94
N HIS A 88 -5.49 -12.62 4.78
CA HIS A 88 -5.27 -13.96 4.23
C HIS A 88 -4.76 -13.92 2.78
N TRP A 89 -5.32 -13.05 1.92
CA TRP A 89 -4.83 -12.87 0.55
C TRP A 89 -3.40 -12.32 0.52
N GLN A 90 -3.04 -11.42 1.44
CA GLN A 90 -1.68 -10.93 1.58
C GLN A 90 -0.72 -12.07 1.89
N ARG A 91 -1.05 -12.95 2.84
CA ARG A 91 -0.25 -14.14 3.19
C ARG A 91 -0.03 -15.04 1.97
N LEU A 92 -1.11 -15.34 1.23
CA LEU A 92 -1.02 -16.19 0.04
C LEU A 92 -0.18 -15.55 -1.07
N ALA A 93 -0.32 -14.23 -1.29
CA ALA A 93 0.48 -13.51 -2.27
C ALA A 93 1.96 -13.47 -1.88
N THR A 94 2.26 -13.28 -0.60
CA THR A 94 3.61 -13.35 -0.03
C THR A 94 4.26 -14.70 -0.31
N ARG A 95 3.56 -15.80 -0.02
CA ARG A 95 4.06 -17.16 -0.30
C ARG A 95 4.39 -17.35 -1.77
N ARG A 96 3.49 -16.97 -2.67
CA ARG A 96 3.72 -17.07 -4.12
C ARG A 96 4.88 -16.21 -4.60
N ALA A 97 5.05 -15.02 -4.03
CA ALA A 97 6.17 -14.16 -4.34
C ALA A 97 7.52 -14.80 -3.93
N LEU A 98 7.56 -15.41 -2.75
CA LEU A 98 8.73 -16.16 -2.28
C LEU A 98 9.03 -17.38 -3.17
N ASP A 99 8.00 -18.11 -3.57
CA ASP A 99 8.13 -19.28 -4.46
C ASP A 99 8.55 -18.86 -5.88
N ALA A 100 8.25 -17.64 -6.28
CA ALA A 100 8.71 -17.04 -7.53
C ALA A 100 10.14 -16.46 -7.44
N GLY A 101 10.77 -16.44 -6.27
CA GLY A 101 12.16 -16.01 -6.08
C GLY A 101 12.34 -14.51 -5.83
N PHE A 102 11.35 -13.79 -5.34
CA PHE A 102 11.52 -12.39 -4.94
C PHE A 102 12.28 -12.26 -3.63
N ASP A 103 13.21 -11.31 -3.57
CA ASP A 103 14.08 -11.03 -2.43
C ASP A 103 13.52 -9.94 -1.51
N ILE A 104 12.66 -9.05 -2.03
CA ILE A 104 12.08 -7.94 -1.30
C ILE A 104 10.58 -7.88 -1.58
N LEU A 105 9.78 -7.87 -0.50
CA LEU A 105 8.33 -7.87 -0.54
C LEU A 105 7.81 -6.54 0.00
N TYR A 106 7.22 -5.73 -0.87
CA TYR A 106 6.64 -4.46 -0.49
C TYR A 106 5.17 -4.60 -0.06
N VAL A 107 4.85 -4.10 1.12
CA VAL A 107 3.48 -3.74 1.51
C VAL A 107 3.23 -2.31 1.08
N TYR A 108 2.09 -2.06 0.45
CA TYR A 108 1.79 -0.76 -0.16
C TYR A 108 0.72 0.01 0.62
N ALA A 109 1.08 1.19 1.14
CA ALA A 109 0.21 2.10 1.87
C ALA A 109 0.30 3.54 1.32
N GLY A 110 0.00 3.70 0.03
CA GLY A 110 0.05 5.01 -0.63
C GLY A 110 -0.95 5.12 -1.78
N MET A 111 -0.95 6.24 -2.48
CA MET A 111 -1.74 6.53 -3.70
C MET A 111 -3.25 6.32 -3.58
N GLY A 112 -3.86 6.47 -2.41
CA GLY A 112 -5.29 6.25 -2.24
C GLY A 112 -5.72 4.79 -2.36
N TYR A 113 -4.79 3.84 -2.20
CA TYR A 113 -5.10 2.41 -2.13
C TYR A 113 -5.49 1.98 -0.71
N LEU A 114 -5.93 0.74 -0.55
CA LEU A 114 -6.60 0.29 0.67
C LEU A 114 -5.82 0.58 1.96
N GLY A 115 -4.53 0.25 2.02
CA GLY A 115 -3.70 0.53 3.20
C GLY A 115 -3.66 2.02 3.55
N TYR A 116 -3.61 2.87 2.53
CA TYR A 116 -3.61 4.32 2.70
C TYR A 116 -4.98 4.86 3.15
N GLU A 117 -6.08 4.31 2.60
CA GLU A 117 -7.44 4.70 3.01
C GLU A 117 -7.69 4.44 4.51
N PHE A 118 -7.06 3.40 5.09
CA PHE A 118 -7.14 3.14 6.54
C PHE A 118 -6.44 4.20 7.38
N LEU A 119 -5.32 4.76 6.92
CA LEU A 119 -4.55 5.77 7.65
C LEU A 119 -5.27 7.11 7.74
N LEU A 120 -6.04 7.49 6.71
CA LEU A 120 -6.62 8.82 6.56
C LEU A 120 -8.00 8.93 7.24
N PRO A 121 -8.18 9.83 8.22
CA PRO A 121 -9.47 10.02 8.90
C PRO A 121 -10.59 10.47 7.97
N GLU A 122 -10.27 11.12 6.84
CA GLU A 122 -11.24 11.54 5.83
C GLU A 122 -11.92 10.37 5.13
N TYR A 123 -11.28 9.20 5.09
CA TYR A 123 -11.78 8.00 4.42
C TYR A 123 -12.08 6.86 5.39
N ASN A 124 -11.50 6.92 6.58
CA ASN A 124 -11.67 5.93 7.62
C ASN A 124 -12.56 6.46 8.75
N HIS A 125 -13.88 6.35 8.60
CA HIS A 125 -14.88 6.71 9.59
C HIS A 125 -15.33 5.49 10.40
N ARG A 126 -14.43 4.52 10.65
CA ARG A 126 -14.75 3.34 11.47
C ARG A 126 -14.76 3.73 12.95
N ASP A 127 -15.59 3.04 13.68
CA ASP A 127 -15.79 3.16 15.13
C ASP A 127 -15.32 1.93 15.91
N ASP A 128 -14.62 1.01 15.22
CA ASP A 128 -14.03 -0.20 15.79
C ASP A 128 -12.50 -0.07 15.94
N GLY A 129 -11.83 -1.18 16.25
CA GLY A 129 -10.38 -1.24 16.44
C GLY A 129 -9.53 -0.85 15.23
N TYR A 130 -10.13 -0.49 14.09
CA TYR A 130 -9.45 -0.07 12.88
C TYR A 130 -9.72 1.40 12.50
N GLY A 131 -10.36 2.19 13.37
CA GLY A 131 -10.69 3.58 13.09
C GLY A 131 -10.61 4.49 14.32
N GLY A 132 -10.85 5.78 14.13
CA GLY A 132 -10.74 6.80 15.19
C GLY A 132 -9.28 7.15 15.50
N ALA A 133 -8.75 6.72 16.65
CA ALA A 133 -7.38 6.99 17.09
C ALA A 133 -6.32 6.52 16.07
N LEU A 134 -5.17 7.18 16.05
CA LEU A 134 -4.09 6.90 15.10
C LEU A 134 -3.64 5.44 15.18
N GLU A 135 -3.49 4.90 16.38
CA GLU A 135 -3.09 3.52 16.64
C GLU A 135 -4.04 2.51 15.97
N ASN A 136 -5.33 2.80 15.99
CA ASN A 136 -6.34 1.97 15.34
C ASN A 136 -6.28 2.10 13.82
N ARG A 137 -6.08 3.31 13.29
CA ARG A 137 -5.98 3.53 11.84
C ARG A 137 -4.73 2.90 11.24
N VAL A 138 -3.63 2.85 11.98
CA VAL A 138 -2.36 2.21 11.59
C VAL A 138 -2.44 0.69 11.67
N ARG A 139 -3.31 0.13 12.51
CA ARG A 139 -3.43 -1.31 12.77
C ARG A 139 -3.48 -2.16 11.51
N PHE A 140 -4.31 -1.80 10.54
CA PHE A 140 -4.44 -2.59 9.31
C PHE A 140 -3.11 -2.68 8.52
N VAL A 141 -2.38 -1.58 8.39
CA VAL A 141 -1.08 -1.56 7.71
C VAL A 141 -0.05 -2.37 8.51
N ARG A 142 -0.07 -2.25 9.85
CA ARG A 142 0.78 -3.05 10.73
C ARG A 142 0.52 -4.54 10.55
N GLU A 143 -0.73 -4.99 10.58
CA GLU A 143 -1.11 -6.38 10.38
C GLU A 143 -0.73 -6.91 8.99
N MET A 144 -0.85 -6.08 7.94
CA MET A 144 -0.36 -6.43 6.59
C MET A 144 1.15 -6.68 6.60
N LEU A 145 1.92 -5.83 7.28
CA LEU A 145 3.37 -6.00 7.44
C LEU A 145 3.72 -7.25 8.25
N GLU A 146 3.07 -7.45 9.38
CA GLU A 146 3.28 -8.61 10.27
C GLU A 146 2.98 -9.93 9.54
N VAL A 147 1.85 -10.02 8.84
CA VAL A 147 1.50 -11.20 8.03
C VAL A 147 2.55 -11.46 6.93
N THR A 148 3.06 -10.40 6.31
CA THR A 148 4.11 -10.52 5.29
C THR A 148 5.43 -10.97 5.94
N ARG A 149 5.79 -10.42 7.09
CA ARG A 149 7.00 -10.78 7.85
C ARG A 149 6.95 -12.24 8.32
N ASP A 150 5.83 -12.66 8.90
CA ASP A 150 5.64 -14.03 9.40
C ASP A 150 5.81 -15.06 8.27
N GLU A 151 5.23 -14.79 7.09
CA GLU A 151 5.34 -15.68 5.95
C GLU A 151 6.73 -15.62 5.28
N ALA A 152 7.36 -14.44 5.25
CA ALA A 152 8.69 -14.26 4.66
C ALA A 152 9.78 -14.96 5.51
N GLY A 153 9.67 -14.90 6.82
CA GLY A 153 10.72 -15.38 7.72
C GLY A 153 12.05 -14.72 7.42
N SER A 154 13.07 -15.53 7.12
CA SER A 154 14.40 -15.07 6.70
C SER A 154 14.65 -15.13 5.19
N ARG A 155 13.61 -15.46 4.39
CA ARG A 155 13.76 -15.68 2.94
C ARG A 155 13.77 -14.40 2.12
N ALA A 156 13.14 -13.34 2.62
CA ALA A 156 13.05 -12.05 1.94
C ALA A 156 12.96 -10.89 2.93
N ALA A 157 13.43 -9.73 2.52
CA ALA A 157 13.21 -8.49 3.26
C ALA A 157 11.76 -8.00 3.08
N VAL A 158 11.22 -7.34 4.11
CA VAL A 158 9.90 -6.70 4.07
C VAL A 158 10.07 -5.20 3.99
N ALA A 159 9.52 -4.61 2.95
CA ALA A 159 9.54 -3.16 2.74
C ALA A 159 8.13 -2.56 2.90
N LEU A 160 8.07 -1.33 3.39
CA LEU A 160 6.85 -0.53 3.41
C LEU A 160 7.00 0.62 2.41
N ARG A 161 6.12 0.66 1.41
CA ARG A 161 5.96 1.84 0.56
C ARG A 161 4.78 2.65 1.03
N ILE A 162 5.04 3.88 1.48
CA ILE A 162 4.05 4.72 2.15
C ILE A 162 4.07 6.15 1.62
N SER A 163 2.88 6.76 1.50
CA SER A 163 2.75 8.20 1.27
C SER A 163 2.56 8.90 2.61
N LEU A 164 3.48 9.80 2.97
CA LEU A 164 3.43 10.56 4.22
C LEU A 164 3.00 12.02 4.03
N GLU A 165 3.11 12.57 2.82
CA GLU A 165 2.85 13.99 2.56
C GLU A 165 1.39 14.39 2.83
N GLU A 166 0.43 13.55 2.48
CA GLU A 166 -0.98 13.82 2.75
C GLU A 166 -1.31 13.66 4.24
N LEU A 167 -0.54 12.86 4.98
CA LEU A 167 -0.60 12.78 6.44
C LEU A 167 -0.03 14.03 7.13
N ARG A 168 0.77 14.85 6.42
CA ARG A 168 1.26 16.15 6.91
C ARG A 168 0.22 17.26 6.78
N GLY A 169 -0.88 17.02 6.05
CA GLY A 169 -2.00 17.95 5.90
C GLY A 169 -1.68 19.26 5.18
N LYS A 170 -2.74 19.87 4.66
CA LYS A 170 -2.65 21.18 3.98
C LYS A 170 -2.58 22.38 4.93
N THR A 171 -2.81 22.14 6.20
CA THR A 171 -2.89 23.22 7.22
C THR A 171 -2.54 22.68 8.59
N SER A 172 -1.33 22.93 9.08
CA SER A 172 -0.91 22.95 10.47
C SER A 172 -0.10 21.77 11.03
N ASP A 173 0.59 22.07 12.13
CA ASP A 173 1.46 21.23 12.95
C ASP A 173 0.88 19.87 13.37
N HIS A 174 -0.44 19.68 13.28
CA HIS A 174 -1.13 18.47 13.72
C HIS A 174 -0.83 17.26 12.83
N TYR A 175 -0.71 17.45 11.52
CA TYR A 175 -0.44 16.37 10.57
C TYR A 175 1.03 15.97 10.48
N GLU A 176 1.93 16.88 10.77
CA GLU A 176 3.35 16.52 10.91
C GLU A 176 3.51 15.54 12.07
N SER A 177 2.75 15.73 13.15
CA SER A 177 2.68 14.79 14.27
C SER A 177 2.07 13.45 13.89
N GLU A 178 1.07 13.39 13.00
CA GLU A 178 0.48 12.11 12.56
C GLU A 178 1.43 11.32 11.66
N ALA A 179 2.17 11.96 10.75
CA ALA A 179 3.18 11.26 9.94
C ALA A 179 4.27 10.65 10.83
N HIS A 180 4.78 11.40 11.82
CA HIS A 180 5.71 10.87 12.81
C HIS A 180 5.09 9.74 13.65
N GLY A 181 3.83 9.89 14.06
CA GLY A 181 3.10 8.85 14.80
C GLY A 181 2.97 7.55 14.00
N VAL A 182 2.65 7.63 12.71
CA VAL A 182 2.59 6.46 11.82
C VAL A 182 3.97 5.79 11.71
N VAL A 183 5.03 6.58 11.51
CA VAL A 183 6.40 6.05 11.44
C VAL A 183 6.78 5.38 12.75
N SER A 184 6.55 6.04 13.88
CA SER A 184 6.84 5.49 15.22
C SER A 184 6.11 4.18 15.48
N LEU A 185 4.81 4.11 15.11
CA LEU A 185 3.98 2.91 15.31
C LEU A 185 4.36 1.74 14.40
N LEU A 186 5.09 1.96 13.31
CA LEU A 186 5.47 0.93 12.35
C LEU A 186 6.98 0.65 12.32
N SER A 187 7.79 1.41 13.07
CA SER A 187 9.26 1.43 12.94
C SER A 187 9.94 0.08 13.19
N ASP A 188 9.31 -0.80 13.94
CA ASP A 188 9.83 -2.11 14.35
C ASP A 188 9.53 -3.24 13.36
N VAL A 189 8.75 -2.99 12.31
CA VAL A 189 8.29 -4.06 11.43
C VAL A 189 9.01 -4.10 10.07
N PRO A 190 9.07 -3.04 9.25
CA PRO A 190 9.72 -3.11 7.94
C PRO A 190 11.26 -3.03 8.03
N ASP A 191 11.95 -3.76 7.16
CA ASP A 191 13.40 -3.65 6.99
C ASP A 191 13.78 -2.42 6.15
N LEU A 192 12.87 -1.96 5.30
CA LEU A 192 13.09 -0.86 4.37
C LEU A 192 11.85 0.03 4.29
N TRP A 193 12.09 1.33 4.33
CA TRP A 193 11.09 2.36 4.09
C TRP A 193 11.26 2.96 2.70
N ASP A 194 10.22 2.86 1.87
CA ASP A 194 10.12 3.54 0.58
C ASP A 194 9.08 4.66 0.72
N VAL A 195 9.58 5.85 1.00
CA VAL A 195 8.73 7.02 1.26
C VAL A 195 8.40 7.70 -0.06
N LYS A 196 7.11 7.66 -0.39
CA LYS A 196 6.58 8.30 -1.57
C LYS A 196 6.02 9.67 -1.24
N MET A 197 6.33 10.65 -2.07
CA MET A 197 5.61 11.92 -2.08
C MET A 197 4.35 11.77 -2.91
N ASP A 198 3.23 12.20 -2.33
CA ASP A 198 2.02 12.59 -3.00
C ASP A 198 1.20 11.53 -3.76
N SER A 199 -0.04 11.92 -4.01
CA SER A 199 -1.01 11.24 -4.84
C SER A 199 -0.76 11.46 -6.33
N SER A 200 -1.27 10.55 -7.14
CA SER A 200 -0.96 10.34 -8.54
C SER A 200 -0.86 11.55 -9.50
N PRO A 201 -1.58 12.68 -9.40
CA PRO A 201 -1.36 13.79 -10.36
C PRO A 201 -0.10 14.59 -10.09
N THR A 202 0.38 14.62 -8.86
CA THR A 202 1.49 15.46 -8.42
C THR A 202 2.79 14.68 -8.21
N ASP A 203 2.73 13.36 -8.16
CA ASP A 203 3.88 12.45 -8.02
C ASP A 203 4.96 12.68 -9.10
N CYS A 204 4.54 12.92 -10.33
CA CYS A 204 5.45 13.28 -11.42
C CYS A 204 6.00 14.71 -11.30
N GLY A 205 5.40 15.55 -10.47
CA GLY A 205 5.79 16.95 -10.29
C GLY A 205 7.11 17.09 -9.55
N ALA A 206 7.36 16.24 -8.58
CA ALA A 206 8.53 16.34 -7.73
C ALA A 206 9.84 16.12 -8.52
N SER A 207 9.87 15.16 -9.42
CA SER A 207 11.06 14.84 -10.20
C SER A 207 11.31 15.79 -11.39
N ARG A 208 10.29 16.54 -11.83
CA ARG A 208 10.39 17.36 -13.05
C ARG A 208 10.31 18.86 -12.79
N PHE A 209 9.59 19.26 -11.74
CA PHE A 209 9.19 20.66 -11.55
C PHE A 209 9.51 21.22 -10.17
N ARG A 210 10.10 20.43 -9.27
CA ARG A 210 10.55 20.87 -7.95
C ARG A 210 12.08 20.88 -7.89
N PRO A 211 12.69 21.68 -7.00
CA PRO A 211 14.13 21.66 -6.77
C PRO A 211 14.61 20.26 -6.38
N GLU A 212 15.88 19.99 -6.69
CA GLU A 212 16.58 18.81 -6.19
C GLU A 212 16.49 18.75 -4.66
N GLY A 213 16.30 17.54 -4.10
CA GLY A 213 16.13 17.35 -2.65
C GLY A 213 14.74 17.72 -2.11
N ALA A 214 13.75 18.00 -2.95
CA ALA A 214 12.38 18.36 -2.51
C ALA A 214 11.72 17.30 -1.58
N HIS A 215 12.21 16.05 -1.62
CA HIS A 215 11.73 14.95 -0.77
C HIS A 215 12.41 14.91 0.62
N GLU A 216 13.50 15.61 0.80
CA GLU A 216 14.32 15.54 2.01
C GLU A 216 13.55 15.78 3.32
N PRO A 217 12.65 16.77 3.42
CA PRO A 217 11.90 17.00 4.65
C PRO A 217 11.01 15.81 5.05
N ILE A 218 10.49 15.07 4.08
CA ILE A 218 9.64 13.90 4.33
C ILE A 218 10.48 12.68 4.67
N ILE A 219 11.59 12.48 3.97
CA ILE A 219 12.53 11.39 4.26
C ILE A 219 13.12 11.55 5.65
N ASN A 220 13.41 12.77 6.09
CA ASN A 220 13.92 13.05 7.42
C ASN A 220 12.93 12.68 8.53
N CYS A 221 11.62 12.71 8.26
CA CYS A 221 10.59 12.21 9.19
C CYS A 221 10.77 10.72 9.55
N VAL A 222 11.31 9.92 8.64
CA VAL A 222 11.54 8.47 8.84
C VAL A 222 12.90 8.19 9.47
N LYS A 223 13.86 9.13 9.37
CA LYS A 223 15.23 8.94 9.87
C LYS A 223 15.42 9.34 11.34
N GLN A 224 14.47 10.07 11.92
CA GLN A 224 14.47 10.50 13.33
C GLN A 224 13.88 9.43 14.23
#